data_5dcd8b844063e756226c4b0cf649e686
#
_entry.id   5dcd8b844063e756226c4b0cf649e686
#
_cell.length_a   1.000
_cell.length_b   1.000
_cell.length_c   1.000
_cell.angle_alpha   90.00
_cell.angle_beta   90.00
_cell.angle_gamma   90.00
#
_symmetry.space_group_name_H-M   'P 1'
#
loop_
_entity.id
_entity.type
_entity.pdbx_description
1 polymer ?
#
loop_
_entity_poly.entity_id
_entity_poly.type
_entity_poly.pdbx_seq_one_letter_code
_entity_poly.pdbx_strand_id
1 'polypeptide(L)'
;MQVIATAGHVDHGKSTLVRALTGTEPDRWAEERRRGLTIDLGYAWTTLGSGERVAFVDVPGHQRFIGNMLAGLGPAPAVLFVVAADEGWRRQSQEHLAAVNALGLRHGILAVTRSDRADPGPALAEARAQLAASSLGEVAAVAVSGTTGSGMDELRQLLGDLVSHLPTPDRAARVRLWVDRSFTIRGSGTVVTGTLGAGTIRVGDTLELRGEPVRVRALQSLGQDHQQVQGVARVAVNLRQVAVDDVARGDAIVTPGAWPTTRTVDTRLMPSTMAVAHHAPTDRQPGDLSEIRWSDELAGELMLHVGTVAVPVHVRPLGPDTVRLTMPQALPLQAGDRTILRDPGRQRVVAGALVLDVDPPALRRRGAAAVRGRQLVGASGAPDLVTEVSRRGAARVADLAALGVPEEVLASAAGLVRTPSGLRRAGEWLVTPQRWRQWVDHLTAAVDAHTVASPLDPGLSLEAARRACALPDIRLVGAVAREAGLQLDVGRVTRPGAAPSFGPAEAGLRALESRLQEAPFDAPERPDLARWGLGPRELAAAERAGRVLRLADDVVLLPVTPALAMRVLTALPQPFTTSAARQALTTTRRVAIPLLEHLDSRGWTRRVDGGHREVRGAPSLTS
;
A
#
# COMPACT_ATOMS: atom_id res chain seq x y z
N MET A 1 -2.54 19.30 -20.81
CA MET A 1 -1.47 20.16 -20.25
C MET A 1 -0.25 19.28 -20.03
N GLN A 2 0.95 19.83 -20.27
CA GLN A 2 2.22 19.16 -19.99
C GLN A 2 3.14 20.07 -19.17
N VAL A 3 4.15 19.49 -18.53
CA VAL A 3 5.14 20.21 -17.73
C VAL A 3 6.52 19.98 -18.32
N ILE A 4 7.29 21.03 -18.55
CA ILE A 4 8.65 20.97 -19.08
C ILE A 4 9.57 21.70 -18.09
N ALA A 5 10.64 21.05 -17.63
CA ALA A 5 11.64 21.69 -16.81
C ALA A 5 12.76 22.30 -17.68
N THR A 6 13.32 23.43 -17.27
CA THR A 6 14.55 23.95 -17.91
C THR A 6 15.77 23.24 -17.34
N ALA A 7 16.86 23.18 -18.10
CA ALA A 7 18.18 22.72 -17.65
C ALA A 7 19.27 23.54 -18.36
N GLY A 8 20.46 23.64 -17.75
CA GLY A 8 21.59 24.35 -18.33
C GLY A 8 22.29 25.27 -17.32
N HIS A 9 23.42 25.83 -17.71
CA HIS A 9 24.27 26.66 -16.87
C HIS A 9 23.57 27.92 -16.36
N VAL A 10 24.05 28.51 -15.23
CA VAL A 10 23.64 29.84 -14.81
C VAL A 10 23.98 30.84 -15.94
N ASP A 11 23.19 31.86 -16.08
CA ASP A 11 23.35 32.91 -17.10
C ASP A 11 23.23 32.49 -18.58
N HIS A 12 22.94 31.20 -18.89
CA HIS A 12 22.63 30.75 -20.25
C HIS A 12 21.25 31.21 -20.75
N GLY A 13 20.53 32.05 -20.00
CA GLY A 13 19.28 32.68 -20.44
C GLY A 13 18.05 31.82 -20.29
N LYS A 14 18.00 30.84 -19.37
CA LYS A 14 16.83 29.97 -19.11
C LYS A 14 15.59 30.81 -18.80
N SER A 15 15.65 31.65 -17.76
CA SER A 15 14.51 32.51 -17.34
C SER A 15 14.12 33.53 -18.42
N THR A 16 15.11 34.09 -19.14
CA THR A 16 14.85 34.97 -20.27
C THR A 16 14.11 34.26 -21.40
N LEU A 17 14.50 33.02 -21.70
CA LEU A 17 13.84 32.21 -22.73
C LEU A 17 12.41 31.84 -22.30
N VAL A 18 12.20 31.40 -21.05
CA VAL A 18 10.87 31.13 -20.51
C VAL A 18 9.98 32.36 -20.56
N ARG A 19 10.52 33.54 -20.19
CA ARG A 19 9.78 34.80 -20.30
C ARG A 19 9.42 35.14 -21.75
N ALA A 20 10.34 34.94 -22.69
CA ALA A 20 10.08 35.19 -24.12
C ALA A 20 9.00 34.22 -24.71
N LEU A 21 8.94 32.98 -24.21
CA LEU A 21 7.91 32.00 -24.60
C LEU A 21 6.53 32.30 -24.00
N THR A 22 6.48 32.77 -22.76
CA THR A 22 5.25 32.82 -21.96
C THR A 22 4.72 34.23 -21.73
N GLY A 23 5.56 35.27 -21.92
CA GLY A 23 5.23 36.64 -21.54
C GLY A 23 5.23 36.89 -20.00
N THR A 24 5.53 35.87 -19.21
CA THR A 24 5.47 35.92 -17.74
C THR A 24 6.88 35.80 -17.16
N GLU A 25 7.22 36.64 -16.17
CA GLU A 25 8.49 36.56 -15.44
C GLU A 25 8.45 35.38 -14.48
N PRO A 26 9.31 34.34 -14.66
CA PRO A 26 9.34 33.18 -13.77
C PRO A 26 9.94 33.51 -12.40
N ASP A 27 10.87 34.48 -12.31
CA ASP A 27 11.55 34.87 -11.09
C ASP A 27 10.65 35.75 -10.22
N ARG A 28 10.30 35.28 -9.02
CA ARG A 28 9.33 35.95 -8.13
C ARG A 28 9.99 36.84 -7.09
N TRP A 29 11.20 36.46 -6.63
CA TRP A 29 11.87 37.15 -5.55
C TRP A 29 12.55 38.42 -6.03
N ALA A 30 12.39 39.50 -5.27
CA ALA A 30 13.14 40.73 -5.54
C ALA A 30 14.66 40.50 -5.52
N GLU A 31 15.12 39.52 -4.71
CA GLU A 31 16.51 39.11 -4.63
C GLU A 31 16.99 38.42 -5.91
N GLU A 32 16.21 37.55 -6.54
CA GLU A 32 16.51 36.91 -7.84
C GLU A 32 16.67 37.97 -8.93
N ARG A 33 15.74 38.89 -9.01
CA ARG A 33 15.81 40.01 -9.97
C ARG A 33 16.99 40.94 -9.72
N ARG A 34 17.32 41.19 -8.45
CA ARG A 34 18.46 42.02 -8.10
C ARG A 34 19.81 41.35 -8.44
N ARG A 35 19.91 40.05 -8.24
CA ARG A 35 21.12 39.25 -8.51
C ARG A 35 21.22 38.75 -9.92
N GLY A 36 20.12 38.78 -10.69
CA GLY A 36 20.07 38.26 -12.06
C GLY A 36 20.15 36.73 -12.12
N LEU A 37 19.86 36.03 -11.02
CA LEU A 37 19.94 34.56 -10.98
C LEU A 37 18.76 33.97 -10.23
N THR A 38 18.22 32.85 -10.76
CA THR A 38 17.14 32.06 -10.15
C THR A 38 17.67 31.33 -8.92
N ILE A 39 17.04 31.50 -7.78
CA ILE A 39 17.38 30.87 -6.49
C ILE A 39 16.47 29.68 -6.19
N ASP A 40 15.17 29.88 -6.39
CA ASP A 40 14.15 28.85 -6.19
C ASP A 40 13.50 28.49 -7.55
N LEU A 41 12.52 27.57 -7.55
CA LEU A 41 11.81 27.17 -8.76
C LEU A 41 10.95 28.31 -9.29
N GLY A 42 11.17 28.74 -10.53
CA GLY A 42 10.30 29.63 -11.28
C GLY A 42 9.17 28.89 -11.98
N TYR A 43 8.03 29.53 -12.17
CA TYR A 43 6.90 28.91 -12.86
C TYR A 43 6.24 29.91 -13.82
N ALA A 44 6.11 29.48 -15.07
CA ALA A 44 5.40 30.21 -16.09
C ALA A 44 4.67 29.24 -17.02
N TRP A 45 3.68 29.71 -17.77
CA TRP A 45 2.94 28.86 -18.68
C TRP A 45 2.54 29.62 -19.95
N THR A 46 2.27 28.85 -20.99
CA THR A 46 1.76 29.38 -22.26
C THR A 46 0.82 28.39 -22.92
N THR A 47 0.04 28.87 -23.87
CA THR A 47 -0.73 28.00 -24.78
C THR A 47 -0.02 28.00 -26.11
N LEU A 48 0.32 26.82 -26.63
CA LEU A 48 0.95 26.65 -27.93
C LEU A 48 -0.04 26.85 -29.06
N GLY A 49 0.45 27.02 -30.28
CA GLY A 49 -0.39 27.17 -31.47
C GLY A 49 -1.33 25.98 -31.72
N SER A 50 -1.00 24.80 -31.20
CA SER A 50 -1.83 23.59 -31.21
C SER A 50 -3.02 23.64 -30.22
N GLY A 51 -3.12 24.68 -29.38
CA GLY A 51 -4.11 24.79 -28.31
C GLY A 51 -3.71 24.07 -27.01
N GLU A 52 -2.60 23.36 -26.99
CA GLU A 52 -2.11 22.68 -25.80
C GLU A 52 -1.43 23.64 -24.82
N ARG A 53 -1.68 23.43 -23.53
CA ARG A 53 -1.07 24.25 -22.47
C ARG A 53 0.20 23.59 -21.95
N VAL A 54 1.27 24.37 -21.87
CA VAL A 54 2.57 23.96 -21.33
C VAL A 54 2.93 24.83 -20.15
N ALA A 55 3.26 24.20 -19.03
CA ALA A 55 3.85 24.84 -17.87
C ALA A 55 5.35 24.60 -17.86
N PHE A 56 6.12 25.65 -17.66
CA PHE A 56 7.57 25.59 -17.48
C PHE A 56 7.92 25.63 -15.99
N VAL A 57 8.82 24.73 -15.59
CA VAL A 57 9.49 24.76 -14.30
C VAL A 57 10.91 25.30 -14.55
N ASP A 58 11.10 26.57 -14.30
CA ASP A 58 12.43 27.20 -14.44
C ASP A 58 13.29 26.88 -13.25
N VAL A 59 14.37 26.14 -13.47
CA VAL A 59 15.24 25.66 -12.39
C VAL A 59 16.49 26.53 -12.26
N PRO A 60 16.98 26.73 -11.01
CA PRO A 60 18.23 27.46 -10.80
C PRO A 60 19.42 26.75 -11.44
N GLY A 61 20.32 27.52 -12.06
CA GLY A 61 21.53 27.01 -12.71
C GLY A 61 22.74 26.87 -11.76
N HIS A 62 22.74 27.56 -10.63
CA HIS A 62 23.90 27.65 -9.75
C HIS A 62 24.01 26.42 -8.81
N GLN A 63 25.23 25.89 -8.60
CA GLN A 63 25.54 24.70 -7.78
C GLN A 63 24.96 24.73 -6.35
N ARG A 64 24.88 25.91 -5.73
CA ARG A 64 24.30 26.06 -4.38
C ARG A 64 22.84 25.67 -4.30
N PHE A 65 22.11 25.73 -5.42
CA PHE A 65 20.69 25.50 -5.51
C PHE A 65 20.34 24.18 -6.24
N ILE A 66 21.31 23.26 -6.34
CA ILE A 66 21.14 21.99 -7.04
C ILE A 66 19.96 21.17 -6.47
N GLY A 67 19.69 21.23 -5.17
CA GLY A 67 18.52 20.61 -4.56
C GLY A 67 17.19 21.15 -5.10
N ASN A 68 17.13 22.45 -5.41
CA ASN A 68 15.97 23.06 -6.05
C ASN A 68 15.86 22.62 -7.51
N MET A 69 16.98 22.57 -8.22
CA MET A 69 17.04 22.08 -9.59
C MET A 69 16.52 20.62 -9.68
N LEU A 70 17.02 19.74 -8.81
CA LEU A 70 16.60 18.34 -8.78
C LEU A 70 15.11 18.19 -8.48
N ALA A 71 14.56 19.01 -7.58
CA ALA A 71 13.14 19.03 -7.26
C ALA A 71 12.27 19.53 -8.43
N GLY A 72 12.79 20.37 -9.29
CA GLY A 72 12.10 20.82 -10.50
C GLY A 72 12.15 19.81 -11.63
N LEU A 73 13.28 19.13 -11.82
CA LEU A 73 13.46 18.11 -12.85
C LEU A 73 12.72 16.80 -12.54
N GLY A 74 12.71 16.37 -11.26
CA GLY A 74 12.21 15.05 -10.87
C GLY A 74 10.80 14.72 -11.37
N PRO A 75 9.81 15.60 -11.21
CA PRO A 75 8.44 15.33 -11.62
C PRO A 75 8.11 15.73 -13.09
N ALA A 76 9.05 16.34 -13.83
CA ALA A 76 8.81 16.78 -15.20
C ALA A 76 9.05 15.65 -16.20
N PRO A 77 8.14 15.41 -17.17
CA PRO A 77 8.32 14.36 -18.19
C PRO A 77 9.30 14.73 -19.29
N ALA A 78 9.62 16.01 -19.45
CA ALA A 78 10.49 16.53 -20.50
C ALA A 78 11.36 17.69 -20.03
N VAL A 79 12.45 17.95 -20.75
CA VAL A 79 13.42 19.01 -20.42
C VAL A 79 13.68 19.91 -21.63
N LEU A 80 13.71 21.21 -21.38
CA LEU A 80 14.25 22.22 -22.29
C LEU A 80 15.70 22.52 -21.85
N PHE A 81 16.66 21.94 -22.57
CA PHE A 81 18.08 22.11 -22.26
C PHE A 81 18.62 23.35 -22.94
N VAL A 82 19.22 24.27 -22.15
CA VAL A 82 19.61 25.61 -22.62
C VAL A 82 21.13 25.79 -22.54
N VAL A 83 21.74 26.16 -23.67
CA VAL A 83 23.17 26.45 -23.81
C VAL A 83 23.30 27.82 -24.48
N ALA A 84 24.22 28.68 -24.03
CA ALA A 84 24.45 29.97 -24.69
C ALA A 84 25.47 29.83 -25.81
N ALA A 85 25.24 30.50 -26.95
CA ALA A 85 26.10 30.44 -28.16
C ALA A 85 27.50 30.99 -27.89
N ASP A 86 27.57 32.05 -27.07
CA ASP A 86 28.82 32.76 -26.74
C ASP A 86 29.69 32.06 -25.66
N GLU A 87 29.10 31.10 -24.94
CA GLU A 87 29.77 30.41 -23.83
C GLU A 87 29.98 28.90 -24.08
N GLY A 88 29.15 28.27 -24.89
CA GLY A 88 29.21 26.83 -25.17
C GLY A 88 28.87 25.97 -23.95
N TRP A 89 29.34 24.72 -23.95
CA TRP A 89 29.10 23.77 -22.89
C TRP A 89 29.88 24.08 -21.61
N ARG A 90 29.24 24.10 -20.46
CA ARG A 90 29.85 24.48 -19.17
C ARG A 90 29.68 23.34 -18.13
N ARG A 91 30.48 23.44 -17.06
CA ARG A 91 30.46 22.46 -15.96
C ARG A 91 29.06 22.25 -15.36
N GLN A 92 28.27 23.30 -15.17
CA GLN A 92 26.91 23.15 -14.64
C GLN A 92 25.96 22.55 -15.67
N SER A 93 26.16 22.75 -16.99
CA SER A 93 25.45 22.02 -18.03
C SER A 93 25.67 20.52 -17.89
N GLN A 94 26.92 20.11 -17.61
CA GLN A 94 27.26 18.70 -17.35
C GLN A 94 26.59 18.15 -16.09
N GLU A 95 26.52 18.94 -15.01
CA GLU A 95 25.83 18.53 -13.77
C GLU A 95 24.33 18.37 -13.97
N HIS A 96 23.70 19.27 -14.73
CA HIS A 96 22.30 19.17 -15.12
C HIS A 96 22.04 17.95 -16.01
N LEU A 97 22.93 17.67 -16.96
CA LEU A 97 22.84 16.49 -17.81
C LEU A 97 22.98 15.20 -16.98
N ALA A 98 23.89 15.18 -16.02
CA ALA A 98 24.03 14.05 -15.10
C ALA A 98 22.75 13.78 -14.31
N ALA A 99 22.05 14.83 -13.86
CA ALA A 99 20.76 14.69 -13.19
C ALA A 99 19.65 14.19 -14.15
N VAL A 100 19.56 14.74 -15.35
CA VAL A 100 18.64 14.31 -16.42
C VAL A 100 18.85 12.83 -16.74
N ASN A 101 20.11 12.42 -16.91
CA ASN A 101 20.48 11.03 -17.17
C ASN A 101 20.13 10.10 -15.99
N ALA A 102 20.44 10.52 -14.75
CA ALA A 102 20.13 9.79 -13.53
C ALA A 102 18.63 9.58 -13.34
N LEU A 103 17.81 10.57 -13.70
CA LEU A 103 16.35 10.47 -13.71
C LEU A 103 15.82 9.66 -14.92
N GLY A 104 16.67 9.41 -15.92
CA GLY A 104 16.31 8.71 -17.15
C GLY A 104 15.27 9.45 -17.98
N LEU A 105 15.34 10.78 -18.01
CA LEU A 105 14.50 11.59 -18.90
C LEU A 105 14.88 11.30 -20.35
N ARG A 106 13.90 11.08 -21.21
CA ARG A 106 14.08 10.67 -22.61
C ARG A 106 13.53 11.67 -23.60
N HIS A 107 12.83 12.69 -23.11
CA HIS A 107 12.18 13.69 -23.96
C HIS A 107 12.76 15.07 -23.67
N GLY A 108 13.16 15.78 -24.71
CA GLY A 108 13.72 17.12 -24.54
C GLY A 108 13.95 17.85 -25.85
N ILE A 109 14.29 19.13 -25.72
CA ILE A 109 14.71 20.02 -26.80
C ILE A 109 15.98 20.72 -26.35
N LEU A 110 16.93 20.90 -27.26
CA LEU A 110 18.10 21.76 -27.08
C LEU A 110 17.81 23.16 -27.65
N ALA A 111 17.88 24.19 -26.80
CA ALA A 111 17.82 25.57 -27.22
C ALA A 111 19.19 26.24 -27.04
N VAL A 112 19.80 26.68 -28.13
CA VAL A 112 21.05 27.47 -28.11
C VAL A 112 20.67 28.95 -28.13
N THR A 113 20.79 29.60 -26.97
CA THR A 113 20.44 31.01 -26.76
C THR A 113 21.52 31.96 -27.21
N ARG A 114 21.22 33.28 -27.20
CA ARG A 114 22.14 34.34 -27.58
C ARG A 114 22.74 34.20 -28.98
N SER A 115 21.94 33.65 -29.92
CA SER A 115 22.33 33.54 -31.34
C SER A 115 22.53 34.88 -32.03
N ASP A 116 22.11 35.96 -31.37
CA ASP A 116 22.40 37.35 -31.79
C ASP A 116 23.78 37.87 -31.37
N ARG A 117 24.50 37.16 -30.48
CA ARG A 117 25.80 37.58 -29.95
C ARG A 117 26.96 36.79 -30.53
N ALA A 118 26.75 35.53 -30.88
CA ALA A 118 27.76 34.65 -31.42
C ALA A 118 27.17 33.63 -32.39
N ASP A 119 28.01 33.05 -33.23
CA ASP A 119 27.59 31.90 -34.09
C ASP A 119 27.18 30.72 -33.22
N PRO A 120 25.92 30.24 -33.33
CA PRO A 120 25.43 29.13 -32.53
C PRO A 120 25.99 27.76 -32.99
N GLY A 121 26.60 27.65 -34.15
CA GLY A 121 27.04 26.38 -34.73
C GLY A 121 27.95 25.55 -33.82
N PRO A 122 29.07 26.10 -33.31
CA PRO A 122 29.98 25.38 -32.40
C PRO A 122 29.28 24.89 -31.11
N ALA A 123 28.51 25.75 -30.45
CA ALA A 123 27.77 25.40 -29.21
C ALA A 123 26.69 24.34 -29.46
N LEU A 124 26.04 24.42 -30.63
CA LEU A 124 25.04 23.45 -31.05
C LEU A 124 25.66 22.06 -31.28
N ALA A 125 26.80 21.99 -32.01
CA ALA A 125 27.48 20.73 -32.28
C ALA A 125 27.98 20.06 -30.97
N GLU A 126 28.61 20.82 -30.08
CA GLU A 126 29.11 20.34 -28.78
C GLU A 126 27.96 19.84 -27.91
N ALA A 127 26.91 20.64 -27.72
CA ALA A 127 25.76 20.28 -26.88
C ALA A 127 25.02 19.05 -27.43
N ARG A 128 24.81 18.94 -28.75
CA ARG A 128 24.22 17.74 -29.34
C ARG A 128 25.02 16.47 -29.06
N ALA A 129 26.35 16.53 -29.17
CA ALA A 129 27.20 15.38 -28.85
C ALA A 129 27.09 14.94 -27.39
N GLN A 130 27.01 15.90 -26.45
CA GLN A 130 26.84 15.62 -25.03
C GLN A 130 25.46 15.00 -24.75
N LEU A 131 24.38 15.53 -25.33
CA LEU A 131 23.02 15.04 -25.12
C LEU A 131 22.84 13.66 -25.76
N ALA A 132 23.37 13.41 -26.95
CA ALA A 132 23.29 12.11 -27.63
C ALA A 132 23.90 10.97 -26.80
N ALA A 133 24.92 11.26 -25.99
CA ALA A 133 25.57 10.30 -25.09
C ALA A 133 24.79 10.06 -23.77
N SER A 134 23.63 10.68 -23.61
CA SER A 134 22.80 10.59 -22.38
C SER A 134 21.50 9.84 -22.62
N SER A 135 20.63 9.78 -21.59
CA SER A 135 19.28 9.22 -21.70
C SER A 135 18.36 9.96 -22.68
N LEU A 136 18.68 11.21 -23.01
CA LEU A 136 17.92 11.99 -23.99
C LEU A 136 18.12 11.49 -25.41
N GLY A 137 19.33 10.98 -25.72
CA GLY A 137 19.65 10.59 -27.09
C GLY A 137 19.66 11.80 -28.05
N GLU A 138 19.32 11.55 -29.31
CA GLU A 138 19.15 12.63 -30.27
C GLU A 138 17.88 13.42 -30.02
N VAL A 139 18.01 14.73 -29.82
CA VAL A 139 16.91 15.66 -29.59
C VAL A 139 16.87 16.73 -30.66
N ALA A 140 15.69 17.27 -30.92
CA ALA A 140 15.52 18.46 -31.75
C ALA A 140 16.29 19.64 -31.13
N ALA A 141 16.88 20.46 -31.97
CA ALA A 141 17.71 21.57 -31.53
C ALA A 141 17.50 22.80 -32.37
N VAL A 142 17.43 23.98 -31.75
CA VAL A 142 17.19 25.26 -32.37
C VAL A 142 18.07 26.35 -31.77
N ALA A 143 18.56 27.26 -32.62
CA ALA A 143 19.23 28.48 -32.18
C ALA A 143 18.22 29.62 -32.03
N VAL A 144 18.26 30.28 -30.86
CA VAL A 144 17.26 31.30 -30.49
C VAL A 144 17.90 32.57 -29.93
N SER A 145 17.25 33.68 -30.11
CA SER A 145 17.51 34.91 -29.35
C SER A 145 16.21 35.37 -28.64
N GLY A 146 16.20 35.34 -27.33
CA GLY A 146 15.10 35.89 -26.53
C GLY A 146 14.99 37.42 -26.61
N THR A 147 16.01 38.09 -27.13
CA THR A 147 16.07 39.56 -27.29
C THR A 147 15.50 39.99 -28.62
N THR A 148 15.93 39.33 -29.74
CA THR A 148 15.51 39.69 -31.11
C THR A 148 14.26 38.92 -31.57
N GLY A 149 13.91 37.83 -30.88
CA GLY A 149 12.84 36.92 -31.30
C GLY A 149 13.24 35.90 -32.37
N SER A 150 14.49 35.91 -32.85
CA SER A 150 14.98 34.94 -33.83
C SER A 150 14.86 33.52 -33.30
N GLY A 151 14.36 32.58 -34.13
CA GLY A 151 14.20 31.17 -33.83
C GLY A 151 13.07 30.84 -32.85
N MET A 152 12.36 31.83 -32.31
CA MET A 152 11.33 31.61 -31.29
C MET A 152 10.09 30.88 -31.82
N ASP A 153 9.73 31.11 -33.08
CA ASP A 153 8.58 30.43 -33.71
C ASP A 153 8.91 28.97 -34.01
N GLU A 154 10.16 28.68 -34.45
CA GLU A 154 10.64 27.32 -34.60
C GLU A 154 10.65 26.57 -33.25
N LEU A 155 11.13 27.23 -32.18
CA LEU A 155 11.08 26.65 -30.82
C LEU A 155 9.64 26.34 -30.37
N ARG A 156 8.68 27.20 -30.66
CA ARG A 156 7.26 26.94 -30.35
C ARG A 156 6.71 25.74 -31.13
N GLN A 157 7.10 25.56 -32.39
CA GLN A 157 6.73 24.39 -33.19
C GLN A 157 7.34 23.11 -32.59
N LEU A 158 8.65 23.11 -32.31
CA LEU A 158 9.32 21.96 -31.68
C LEU A 158 8.74 21.60 -30.32
N LEU A 159 8.31 22.59 -29.52
CA LEU A 159 7.61 22.35 -28.26
C LEU A 159 6.25 21.69 -28.50
N GLY A 160 5.50 22.10 -29.54
CA GLY A 160 4.24 21.45 -29.94
C GLY A 160 4.46 19.99 -30.33
N ASP A 161 5.47 19.74 -31.16
CA ASP A 161 5.82 18.39 -31.60
C ASP A 161 6.25 17.52 -30.38
N LEU A 162 7.12 18.04 -29.50
CA LEU A 162 7.51 17.35 -28.28
C LEU A 162 6.31 16.94 -27.43
N VAL A 163 5.41 17.90 -27.17
CA VAL A 163 4.24 17.69 -26.28
C VAL A 163 3.30 16.65 -26.87
N SER A 164 3.13 16.61 -28.19
CA SER A 164 2.27 15.62 -28.86
C SER A 164 2.79 14.19 -28.76
N HIS A 165 4.10 14.00 -28.56
CA HIS A 165 4.77 12.70 -28.42
C HIS A 165 5.00 12.27 -26.96
N LEU A 166 4.70 13.14 -25.98
CA LEU A 166 4.84 12.75 -24.58
C LEU A 166 3.81 11.67 -24.20
N PRO A 167 4.17 10.71 -23.36
CA PRO A 167 3.24 9.70 -22.87
C PRO A 167 2.01 10.34 -22.22
N THR A 168 0.83 9.81 -22.54
CA THR A 168 -0.40 10.23 -21.87
C THR A 168 -0.38 9.74 -20.42
N PRO A 169 -0.49 10.63 -19.43
CA PRO A 169 -0.47 10.21 -18.04
C PRO A 169 -1.72 9.40 -17.70
N ASP A 170 -1.55 8.38 -16.88
CA ASP A 170 -2.67 7.61 -16.34
C ASP A 170 -3.48 8.47 -15.35
N ARG A 171 -4.72 8.79 -15.72
CA ARG A 171 -5.65 9.59 -14.93
C ARG A 171 -6.27 8.85 -13.77
N ALA A 172 -6.30 7.53 -13.82
CA ALA A 172 -6.81 6.65 -12.77
C ALA A 172 -5.73 6.25 -11.76
N ALA A 173 -4.46 6.55 -12.06
CA ALA A 173 -3.35 6.23 -11.16
C ALA A 173 -3.56 6.81 -9.76
N ARG A 174 -3.04 6.13 -8.77
CA ARG A 174 -2.96 6.63 -7.40
C ARG A 174 -2.14 7.91 -7.33
N VAL A 175 -2.65 8.89 -6.60
CA VAL A 175 -2.04 10.21 -6.45
C VAL A 175 -0.79 10.13 -5.57
N ARG A 176 0.29 10.79 -6.01
CA ARG A 176 1.43 11.21 -5.20
C ARG A 176 1.89 12.58 -5.66
N LEU A 177 1.64 13.58 -4.83
CA LEU A 177 2.04 14.97 -5.06
C LEU A 177 3.14 15.35 -4.06
N TRP A 178 4.36 15.50 -4.54
CA TRP A 178 5.45 16.02 -3.73
C TRP A 178 5.30 17.52 -3.53
N VAL A 179 5.29 17.97 -2.28
CA VAL A 179 5.14 19.38 -1.92
C VAL A 179 6.47 20.10 -2.17
N ASP A 180 6.46 21.14 -2.98
CA ASP A 180 7.61 22.02 -3.18
C ASP A 180 7.50 23.33 -2.40
N ARG A 181 6.27 23.78 -2.10
CA ARG A 181 6.01 24.97 -1.25
C ARG A 181 4.75 24.78 -0.43
N SER A 182 4.75 25.38 0.75
CA SER A 182 3.58 25.56 1.61
C SER A 182 3.48 27.03 2.02
N PHE A 183 2.28 27.60 2.03
CA PHE A 183 2.03 28.97 2.46
C PHE A 183 0.56 29.15 2.88
N THR A 184 0.30 30.22 3.62
CA THR A 184 -1.04 30.57 4.05
C THR A 184 -1.64 31.66 3.16
N ILE A 185 -2.89 31.46 2.72
CA ILE A 185 -3.69 32.52 2.11
C ILE A 185 -4.71 32.99 3.13
N ARG A 186 -4.74 34.31 3.39
CA ARG A 186 -5.66 34.93 4.36
C ARG A 186 -7.11 34.57 4.01
N GLY A 187 -7.84 33.94 4.96
CA GLY A 187 -9.22 33.48 4.77
C GLY A 187 -9.37 32.12 4.07
N SER A 188 -8.32 31.58 3.44
CA SER A 188 -8.38 30.30 2.73
C SER A 188 -7.65 29.16 3.44
N GLY A 189 -6.70 29.47 4.34
CA GLY A 189 -5.91 28.47 5.07
C GLY A 189 -4.64 28.07 4.32
N THR A 190 -4.15 26.85 4.58
CA THR A 190 -2.88 26.34 4.05
C THR A 190 -3.05 25.88 2.61
N VAL A 191 -2.16 26.37 1.76
CA VAL A 191 -2.03 25.98 0.36
C VAL A 191 -0.66 25.35 0.17
N VAL A 192 -0.63 24.20 -0.48
CA VAL A 192 0.59 23.53 -0.91
C VAL A 192 0.64 23.50 -2.43
N THR A 193 1.85 23.54 -2.97
CA THR A 193 2.05 23.41 -4.43
C THR A 193 2.95 22.23 -4.75
N GLY A 194 2.76 21.66 -5.93
CA GLY A 194 3.53 20.55 -6.45
C GLY A 194 3.23 20.25 -7.91
N THR A 195 4.00 19.36 -8.50
CA THR A 195 3.72 18.81 -9.82
C THR A 195 3.08 17.43 -9.67
N LEU A 196 1.84 17.30 -10.09
CA LEU A 196 1.12 16.03 -10.16
C LEU A 196 1.55 15.28 -11.42
N GLY A 197 2.26 14.16 -11.28
CA GLY A 197 2.77 13.38 -12.41
C GLY A 197 1.72 12.47 -13.05
N ALA A 198 0.81 11.91 -12.26
CA ALA A 198 -0.27 11.03 -12.70
C ALA A 198 -1.44 11.09 -11.72
N GLY A 199 -2.57 10.47 -12.07
CA GLY A 199 -3.78 10.46 -11.25
C GLY A 199 -4.61 11.72 -11.38
N THR A 200 -5.67 11.78 -10.57
CA THR A 200 -6.63 12.92 -10.55
C THR A 200 -6.89 13.32 -9.11
N ILE A 201 -6.81 14.62 -8.82
CA ILE A 201 -7.21 15.21 -7.54
C ILE A 201 -8.50 16.01 -7.77
N ARG A 202 -9.49 15.84 -6.89
CA ARG A 202 -10.79 16.54 -6.92
C ARG A 202 -11.00 17.37 -5.66
N VAL A 203 -11.75 18.44 -5.78
CA VAL A 203 -12.26 19.17 -4.62
C VAL A 203 -13.14 18.22 -3.79
N GLY A 204 -12.89 18.15 -2.49
CA GLY A 204 -13.58 17.25 -1.58
C GLY A 204 -12.89 15.91 -1.36
N ASP A 205 -11.88 15.55 -2.13
CA ASP A 205 -11.11 14.33 -1.90
C ASP A 205 -10.48 14.34 -0.51
N THR A 206 -10.42 13.17 0.08
CA THR A 206 -9.59 12.90 1.27
C THR A 206 -8.32 12.21 0.80
N LEU A 207 -7.19 12.87 1.00
CA LEU A 207 -5.85 12.37 0.73
C LEU A 207 -5.13 12.13 2.06
N GLU A 208 -3.89 11.69 2.02
CA GLU A 208 -3.07 11.41 3.20
C GLU A 208 -1.80 12.25 3.16
N LEU A 209 -1.45 12.87 4.28
CA LEU A 209 -0.20 13.59 4.52
C LEU A 209 0.45 13.03 5.77
N ARG A 210 1.65 12.44 5.65
CA ARG A 210 2.38 11.81 6.78
C ARG A 210 1.58 10.77 7.56
N GLY A 211 0.65 10.05 6.91
CA GLY A 211 -0.22 9.07 7.54
C GLY A 211 -1.55 9.63 8.07
N GLU A 212 -1.73 10.97 8.07
CA GLU A 212 -2.94 11.63 8.55
C GLU A 212 -3.85 12.03 7.38
N PRO A 213 -5.18 11.87 7.52
CA PRO A 213 -6.12 12.24 6.47
C PRO A 213 -6.23 13.76 6.33
N VAL A 214 -6.10 14.26 5.11
CA VAL A 214 -6.25 15.68 4.77
C VAL A 214 -7.30 15.86 3.68
N ARG A 215 -8.17 16.85 3.83
CA ARG A 215 -9.24 17.12 2.86
C ARG A 215 -8.88 18.26 1.92
N VAL A 216 -9.07 18.02 0.63
CA VAL A 216 -8.92 19.02 -0.43
C VAL A 216 -10.09 19.99 -0.39
N ARG A 217 -9.83 21.29 -0.14
CA ARG A 217 -10.84 22.36 -0.09
C ARG A 217 -11.02 23.03 -1.43
N ALA A 218 -9.93 23.31 -2.14
CA ALA A 218 -9.91 23.94 -3.44
C ALA A 218 -8.66 23.53 -4.22
N LEU A 219 -8.74 23.65 -5.53
CA LEU A 219 -7.66 23.37 -6.47
C LEU A 219 -7.47 24.54 -7.40
N GLN A 220 -6.21 24.91 -7.64
CA GLN A 220 -5.85 25.92 -8.63
C GLN A 220 -4.73 25.40 -9.53
N SER A 221 -4.85 25.63 -10.83
CA SER A 221 -3.81 25.31 -11.81
C SER A 221 -3.75 26.41 -12.86
N LEU A 222 -2.52 26.84 -13.22
CA LEU A 222 -2.30 27.94 -14.18
C LEU A 222 -3.09 29.23 -13.83
N GLY A 223 -3.21 29.56 -12.55
CA GLY A 223 -3.91 30.74 -12.08
C GLY A 223 -5.45 30.66 -12.11
N GLN A 224 -6.03 29.51 -12.44
CA GLN A 224 -7.46 29.28 -12.51
C GLN A 224 -7.92 28.24 -11.49
N ASP A 225 -9.13 28.43 -10.95
CA ASP A 225 -9.76 27.47 -10.05
C ASP A 225 -10.34 26.29 -10.84
N HIS A 226 -10.19 25.08 -10.29
CA HIS A 226 -10.65 23.84 -10.91
C HIS A 226 -11.38 22.97 -9.91
N GLN A 227 -12.42 22.24 -10.37
CA GLN A 227 -13.07 21.19 -9.58
C GLN A 227 -12.23 19.90 -9.53
N GLN A 228 -11.41 19.68 -10.55
CA GLN A 228 -10.46 18.58 -10.63
C GLN A 228 -9.22 18.97 -11.42
N VAL A 229 -8.08 18.38 -11.05
CA VAL A 229 -6.81 18.51 -11.78
C VAL A 229 -6.26 17.11 -12.06
N GLN A 230 -5.84 16.87 -13.30
CA GLN A 230 -5.27 15.61 -13.77
C GLN A 230 -3.77 15.79 -14.06
N GLY A 231 -2.98 14.78 -13.75
CA GLY A 231 -1.54 14.76 -14.13
C GLY A 231 -1.38 14.62 -15.68
N VAL A 232 -0.34 15.15 -16.28
CA VAL A 232 0.74 15.96 -15.70
C VAL A 232 0.28 17.41 -15.51
N ALA A 233 0.39 17.92 -14.30
CA ALA A 233 -0.08 19.29 -14.03
C ALA A 233 0.68 19.94 -12.86
N ARG A 234 0.90 21.24 -12.98
CA ARG A 234 1.26 22.08 -11.86
C ARG A 234 0.00 22.43 -11.08
N VAL A 235 -0.07 22.11 -9.79
CA VAL A 235 -1.27 22.31 -8.99
C VAL A 235 -0.97 22.96 -7.65
N ALA A 236 -1.83 23.88 -7.23
CA ALA A 236 -1.95 24.36 -5.87
C ALA A 236 -3.17 23.70 -5.23
N VAL A 237 -2.96 23.07 -4.08
CA VAL A 237 -3.99 22.36 -3.33
C VAL A 237 -4.22 23.08 -2.00
N ASN A 238 -5.42 23.58 -1.80
CA ASN A 238 -5.83 24.14 -0.52
C ASN A 238 -6.29 23.01 0.40
N LEU A 239 -5.66 22.88 1.56
CA LEU A 239 -5.90 21.84 2.54
C LEU A 239 -6.78 22.36 3.67
N ARG A 240 -7.79 21.59 4.05
CA ARG A 240 -8.69 21.96 5.15
C ARG A 240 -8.08 21.54 6.49
N GLN A 241 -8.06 22.45 7.47
CA GLN A 241 -7.67 22.19 8.86
C GLN A 241 -6.22 21.66 9.03
N VAL A 242 -5.31 22.08 8.15
CA VAL A 242 -3.88 21.79 8.26
C VAL A 242 -3.17 23.11 8.55
N ALA A 243 -2.29 23.14 9.56
CA ALA A 243 -1.46 24.32 9.81
C ALA A 243 -0.31 24.36 8.79
N VAL A 244 0.16 25.55 8.42
CA VAL A 244 1.24 25.70 7.43
C VAL A 244 2.55 25.09 7.94
N ASP A 245 2.77 25.11 9.25
CA ASP A 245 3.97 24.54 9.90
C ASP A 245 3.95 23.00 9.95
N ASP A 246 2.76 22.39 9.72
CA ASP A 246 2.62 20.94 9.65
C ASP A 246 2.98 20.37 8.27
N VAL A 247 3.23 21.24 7.29
CA VAL A 247 3.56 20.84 5.91
C VAL A 247 4.81 21.53 5.44
N ALA A 248 5.81 20.76 5.09
CA ALA A 248 7.09 21.25 4.60
C ALA A 248 7.36 20.78 3.16
N ARG A 249 8.32 21.44 2.51
CA ARG A 249 8.91 20.95 1.26
C ARG A 249 9.49 19.54 1.49
N GLY A 250 9.20 18.63 0.57
CA GLY A 250 9.60 17.23 0.66
C GLY A 250 8.54 16.32 1.25
N ASP A 251 7.46 16.85 1.81
CA ASP A 251 6.28 16.03 2.12
C ASP A 251 5.59 15.58 0.85
N ALA A 252 4.81 14.52 0.96
CA ALA A 252 3.97 14.04 -0.12
C ALA A 252 2.52 13.93 0.31
N ILE A 253 1.63 14.40 -0.56
CA ILE A 253 0.19 14.16 -0.44
C ILE A 253 -0.15 12.96 -1.33
N VAL A 254 -0.75 11.93 -0.74
CA VAL A 254 -0.93 10.63 -1.41
C VAL A 254 -2.35 10.10 -1.30
N THR A 255 -2.73 9.20 -2.20
CA THR A 255 -3.96 8.41 -2.07
C THR A 255 -3.87 7.54 -0.80
N PRO A 256 -4.86 7.58 0.11
CA PRO A 256 -4.82 6.87 1.39
C PRO A 256 -4.58 5.37 1.23
N GLY A 257 -3.64 4.84 2.01
CA GLY A 257 -3.31 3.41 2.03
C GLY A 257 -2.75 2.83 0.73
N ALA A 258 -2.55 3.66 -0.32
CA ALA A 258 -2.07 3.18 -1.61
C ALA A 258 -0.54 3.22 -1.77
N TRP A 259 0.16 3.89 -0.87
CA TRP A 259 1.61 4.06 -0.93
C TRP A 259 2.29 3.47 0.30
N PRO A 260 3.16 2.46 0.14
CA PRO A 260 3.97 1.98 1.26
C PRO A 260 4.95 3.09 1.68
N THR A 261 5.02 3.35 2.96
CA THR A 261 6.05 4.22 3.53
C THR A 261 7.20 3.37 4.01
N THR A 262 8.39 3.65 3.53
CA THR A 262 9.58 2.85 3.82
C THR A 262 10.77 3.70 4.24
N ARG A 263 11.60 3.15 5.14
CA ARG A 263 12.91 3.70 5.51
C ARG A 263 14.06 2.97 4.82
N THR A 264 13.77 1.88 4.12
CA THR A 264 14.80 1.04 3.51
C THR A 264 14.37 0.60 2.13
N VAL A 265 15.21 0.81 1.14
CA VAL A 265 14.97 0.37 -0.23
C VAL A 265 16.20 -0.34 -0.78
N ASP A 266 15.97 -1.34 -1.64
CA ASP A 266 17.03 -1.89 -2.49
C ASP A 266 16.94 -1.21 -3.86
N THR A 267 18.07 -0.75 -4.37
CA THR A 267 18.13 0.03 -5.61
C THR A 267 19.21 -0.49 -6.54
N ARG A 268 19.03 -0.27 -7.85
CA ARG A 268 20.07 -0.40 -8.85
C ARG A 268 20.65 0.96 -9.17
N LEU A 269 21.96 1.04 -9.14
CA LEU A 269 22.70 2.24 -9.53
C LEU A 269 22.69 2.40 -11.03
N MET A 270 22.49 3.62 -11.47
CA MET A 270 22.63 4.05 -12.85
C MET A 270 23.77 5.05 -12.91
N PRO A 271 24.85 4.78 -13.65
CA PRO A 271 25.98 5.69 -13.73
C PRO A 271 25.53 7.08 -14.18
N SER A 272 26.02 8.13 -13.52
CA SER A 272 25.98 9.46 -14.12
C SER A 272 27.05 9.51 -15.23
N THR A 273 26.80 10.23 -16.32
CA THR A 273 27.80 10.43 -17.39
C THR A 273 29.13 10.96 -16.88
N MET A 274 29.12 11.64 -15.73
CA MET A 274 30.33 12.15 -15.03
C MET A 274 31.17 11.04 -14.37
N ALA A 275 30.53 9.99 -13.85
CA ALA A 275 31.23 8.89 -13.19
C ALA A 275 32.04 8.03 -14.16
N VAL A 276 31.53 7.84 -15.36
CA VAL A 276 32.22 7.09 -16.43
C VAL A 276 33.52 7.78 -16.87
N ALA A 277 33.50 9.12 -16.98
CA ALA A 277 34.66 9.88 -17.45
C ALA A 277 35.82 9.93 -16.44
N HIS A 278 35.58 9.76 -15.13
CA HIS A 278 36.60 9.86 -14.09
C HIS A 278 37.23 8.52 -13.68
N HIS A 279 36.63 7.39 -14.09
CA HIS A 279 37.03 6.04 -13.66
C HIS A 279 37.53 5.17 -14.82
N ALA A 280 37.63 5.71 -16.04
CA ALA A 280 38.36 5.03 -17.10
C ALA A 280 39.87 5.08 -16.76
N PRO A 281 40.51 3.95 -16.38
CA PRO A 281 41.95 3.89 -16.37
C PRO A 281 42.43 4.24 -17.78
N THR A 282 43.46 5.06 -17.88
CA THR A 282 44.03 5.60 -19.12
C THR A 282 44.44 4.54 -20.16
N ASP A 283 44.30 3.23 -19.84
CA ASP A 283 44.74 2.09 -20.66
C ASP A 283 43.64 1.08 -21.02
N ARG A 284 42.34 1.37 -20.85
CA ARG A 284 41.28 0.41 -21.20
C ARG A 284 40.46 0.87 -22.41
N GLN A 285 40.17 -0.10 -23.29
CA GLN A 285 39.31 0.13 -24.45
C GLN A 285 37.89 0.48 -24.02
N PRO A 286 37.19 1.41 -24.71
CA PRO A 286 35.81 1.76 -24.43
C PRO A 286 34.91 0.54 -24.77
N GLY A 287 34.39 -0.14 -23.77
CA GLY A 287 33.43 -1.23 -23.96
C GLY A 287 33.20 -2.18 -22.77
N ASP A 288 34.13 -2.27 -21.83
CA ASP A 288 34.01 -3.21 -20.72
C ASP A 288 33.64 -2.53 -19.41
N LEU A 289 32.35 -2.20 -19.28
CA LEU A 289 31.73 -1.67 -18.06
C LEU A 289 31.36 -2.77 -17.05
N SER A 290 31.56 -4.05 -17.39
CA SER A 290 31.11 -5.20 -16.59
C SER A 290 31.91 -5.44 -15.30
N GLU A 291 33.12 -4.88 -15.19
CA GLU A 291 34.01 -5.07 -14.03
C GLU A 291 34.02 -3.93 -13.00
N ILE A 292 33.35 -2.81 -13.27
CA ILE A 292 33.32 -1.70 -12.31
C ILE A 292 32.29 -1.99 -11.23
N ARG A 293 32.76 -2.23 -10.02
CA ARG A 293 31.91 -2.34 -8.82
C ARG A 293 31.55 -0.93 -8.32
N TRP A 294 30.61 -0.30 -8.97
CA TRP A 294 30.13 1.03 -8.62
C TRP A 294 29.76 1.18 -7.14
N SER A 295 29.23 0.08 -6.56
CA SER A 295 28.79 0.06 -5.17
C SER A 295 29.94 0.22 -4.16
N ASP A 296 31.15 -0.22 -4.50
CA ASP A 296 32.30 -0.21 -3.57
C ASP A 296 32.99 1.17 -3.53
N GLU A 297 32.72 2.02 -4.54
CA GLU A 297 33.30 3.37 -4.64
C GLU A 297 32.41 4.46 -4.05
N LEU A 298 31.19 4.14 -3.66
CA LEU A 298 30.27 5.09 -3.07
C LEU A 298 30.64 5.37 -1.61
N ALA A 299 30.54 6.64 -1.21
CA ALA A 299 30.60 6.98 0.20
C ALA A 299 29.49 6.27 0.97
N GLY A 300 29.79 5.87 2.22
CA GLY A 300 28.81 5.22 3.10
C GLY A 300 27.59 6.08 3.41
N GLU A 301 27.72 7.39 3.26
CA GLU A 301 26.64 8.36 3.44
C GLU A 301 26.56 9.31 2.24
N LEU A 302 25.36 9.42 1.69
CA LEU A 302 25.02 10.27 0.55
C LEU A 302 23.71 11.01 0.81
N MET A 303 23.36 11.96 -0.07
CA MET A 303 22.02 12.57 -0.10
C MET A 303 21.20 11.91 -1.18
N LEU A 304 20.04 11.36 -0.80
CA LEU A 304 19.01 10.87 -1.70
C LEU A 304 18.08 12.03 -2.06
N HIS A 305 17.86 12.22 -3.37
CA HIS A 305 16.86 13.14 -3.89
C HIS A 305 15.77 12.36 -4.62
N VAL A 306 14.51 12.58 -4.25
CA VAL A 306 13.32 12.02 -4.91
C VAL A 306 12.17 13.01 -4.82
N GLY A 307 11.52 13.30 -5.94
CA GLY A 307 10.54 14.39 -5.97
C GLY A 307 11.17 15.71 -5.47
N THR A 308 10.58 16.28 -4.43
CA THR A 308 11.08 17.51 -3.80
C THR A 308 11.86 17.27 -2.51
N VAL A 309 12.00 16.03 -2.08
CA VAL A 309 12.70 15.67 -0.84
C VAL A 309 14.19 15.46 -1.06
N ALA A 310 14.98 15.84 -0.07
CA ALA A 310 16.40 15.56 0.02
C ALA A 310 16.71 15.03 1.43
N VAL A 311 17.16 13.77 1.54
CA VAL A 311 17.43 13.14 2.84
C VAL A 311 18.81 12.47 2.83
N PRO A 312 19.54 12.49 3.96
CA PRO A 312 20.75 11.69 4.09
C PRO A 312 20.39 10.19 4.06
N VAL A 313 21.23 9.39 3.43
CA VAL A 313 21.04 7.94 3.34
C VAL A 313 22.34 7.23 3.65
N HIS A 314 22.22 6.14 4.41
CA HIS A 314 23.30 5.17 4.55
C HIS A 314 23.27 4.18 3.39
N VAL A 315 24.43 4.01 2.74
CA VAL A 315 24.60 3.16 1.55
C VAL A 315 25.27 1.86 1.95
N ARG A 316 24.61 0.73 1.67
CA ARG A 316 25.16 -0.61 1.88
C ARG A 316 25.23 -1.38 0.56
N PRO A 317 26.41 -1.75 0.07
CA PRO A 317 26.56 -2.56 -1.14
C PRO A 317 25.87 -3.93 -1.00
N LEU A 318 25.20 -4.36 -2.06
CA LEU A 318 24.57 -5.68 -2.21
C LEU A 318 25.23 -6.48 -3.34
N GLY A 319 25.58 -5.81 -4.43
CA GLY A 319 26.18 -6.38 -5.63
C GLY A 319 26.98 -5.32 -6.40
N PRO A 320 27.44 -5.61 -7.60
CA PRO A 320 28.26 -4.69 -8.38
C PRO A 320 27.57 -3.36 -8.68
N ASP A 321 26.27 -3.40 -8.98
CA ASP A 321 25.42 -2.28 -9.37
C ASP A 321 24.23 -2.05 -8.42
N THR A 322 24.14 -2.81 -7.32
CA THR A 322 22.99 -2.79 -6.43
C THR A 322 23.40 -2.42 -5.02
N VAL A 323 22.60 -1.55 -4.41
CA VAL A 323 22.82 -1.08 -3.04
C VAL A 323 21.51 -1.07 -2.25
N ARG A 324 21.62 -1.20 -0.93
CA ARG A 324 20.55 -0.87 0.02
C ARG A 324 20.77 0.53 0.53
N LEU A 325 19.69 1.33 0.47
CA LEU A 325 19.65 2.67 1.04
C LEU A 325 18.78 2.64 2.28
N THR A 326 19.29 3.22 3.39
CA THR A 326 18.54 3.37 4.63
C THR A 326 18.41 4.84 4.97
N MET A 327 17.18 5.29 5.21
CA MET A 327 16.78 6.67 5.43
C MET A 327 16.36 6.90 6.88
N PRO A 328 16.59 8.09 7.47
CA PRO A 328 16.16 8.43 8.83
C PRO A 328 14.63 8.56 8.94
N GLN A 329 13.96 8.94 7.84
CA GLN A 329 12.51 9.09 7.76
C GLN A 329 11.89 8.16 6.74
N ALA A 330 10.64 7.80 6.96
CA ALA A 330 9.89 6.98 6.01
C ALA A 330 9.38 7.84 4.84
N LEU A 331 9.54 7.35 3.61
CA LEU A 331 9.08 8.01 2.40
C LEU A 331 8.08 7.13 1.64
N PRO A 332 7.06 7.72 0.98
CA PRO A 332 6.12 6.97 0.16
C PRO A 332 6.77 6.65 -1.21
N LEU A 333 7.49 5.55 -1.26
CA LEU A 333 8.21 5.07 -2.44
C LEU A 333 7.57 3.81 -3.00
N GLN A 334 7.81 3.57 -4.29
CA GLN A 334 7.45 2.32 -4.96
C GLN A 334 8.62 1.79 -5.79
N ALA A 335 8.56 0.52 -6.13
CA ALA A 335 9.46 -0.03 -7.13
C ALA A 335 9.24 0.69 -8.47
N GLY A 336 10.33 0.97 -9.18
CA GLY A 336 10.34 1.78 -10.40
C GLY A 336 10.60 3.27 -10.17
N ASP A 337 10.54 3.77 -8.94
CA ASP A 337 10.91 5.15 -8.66
C ASP A 337 12.38 5.41 -9.00
N ARG A 338 12.62 6.51 -9.71
CA ARG A 338 13.96 7.00 -10.03
C ARG A 338 14.37 8.07 -9.04
N THR A 339 15.54 7.89 -8.48
CA THR A 339 16.10 8.78 -7.45
C THR A 339 17.52 9.17 -7.83
N ILE A 340 18.06 10.19 -7.18
CA ILE A 340 19.41 10.65 -7.41
C ILE A 340 20.22 10.55 -6.12
N LEU A 341 21.41 10.00 -6.21
CA LEU A 341 22.40 9.99 -5.15
C LEU A 341 23.41 11.10 -5.40
N ARG A 342 23.58 11.98 -4.42
CA ARG A 342 24.50 13.12 -4.47
C ARG A 342 25.48 13.05 -3.31
N ASP A 343 26.74 13.29 -3.62
CA ASP A 343 27.80 13.49 -2.60
C ASP A 343 27.76 14.96 -2.13
N PRO A 344 27.38 15.24 -0.89
CA PRO A 344 27.32 16.61 -0.38
C PRO A 344 28.71 17.25 -0.22
N GLY A 345 29.75 16.47 0.07
CA GLY A 345 31.12 16.94 0.22
C GLY A 345 31.75 17.37 -1.10
N ARG A 346 31.56 16.52 -2.13
CA ARG A 346 32.05 16.80 -3.49
C ARG A 346 31.07 17.65 -4.30
N GLN A 347 29.88 17.92 -3.79
CA GLN A 347 28.81 18.70 -4.40
C GLN A 347 28.40 18.22 -5.81
N ARG A 348 28.42 16.91 -6.06
CA ARG A 348 28.12 16.34 -7.39
C ARG A 348 27.09 15.22 -7.32
N VAL A 349 26.36 15.02 -8.41
CA VAL A 349 25.55 13.80 -8.65
C VAL A 349 26.51 12.64 -8.87
N VAL A 350 26.38 11.58 -8.07
CA VAL A 350 27.25 10.39 -8.14
C VAL A 350 26.60 9.33 -9.01
N ALA A 351 25.29 9.08 -8.81
CA ALA A 351 24.54 8.09 -9.57
C ALA A 351 23.05 8.42 -9.57
N GLY A 352 22.34 7.94 -10.55
CA GLY A 352 20.92 7.65 -10.42
C GLY A 352 20.72 6.35 -9.64
N ALA A 353 19.55 6.18 -9.02
CA ALA A 353 19.19 4.94 -8.36
C ALA A 353 17.74 4.58 -8.68
N LEU A 354 17.54 3.42 -9.30
CA LEU A 354 16.23 2.85 -9.58
C LEU A 354 15.81 2.00 -8.40
N VAL A 355 14.68 2.32 -7.77
CA VAL A 355 14.12 1.53 -6.68
C VAL A 355 13.64 0.18 -7.21
N LEU A 356 14.18 -0.90 -6.65
CA LEU A 356 13.83 -2.28 -7.01
C LEU A 356 12.87 -2.92 -5.99
N ASP A 357 13.03 -2.58 -4.71
CA ASP A 357 12.22 -3.14 -3.63
C ASP A 357 12.09 -2.12 -2.48
N VAL A 358 10.86 -1.88 -2.06
CA VAL A 358 10.51 -0.93 -0.97
C VAL A 358 10.21 -1.62 0.36
N ASP A 359 10.20 -2.95 0.38
CA ASP A 359 10.04 -3.78 1.57
C ASP A 359 11.07 -4.92 1.55
N PRO A 360 12.39 -4.57 1.54
CA PRO A 360 13.43 -5.57 1.38
C PRO A 360 13.63 -6.38 2.66
N PRO A 361 14.00 -7.68 2.56
CA PRO A 361 14.22 -8.53 3.71
C PRO A 361 15.40 -8.05 4.55
N ALA A 362 15.31 -8.23 5.87
CA ALA A 362 16.38 -7.85 6.79
C ALA A 362 17.68 -8.66 6.53
N LEU A 363 18.82 -7.95 6.50
CA LEU A 363 20.15 -8.56 6.26
C LEU A 363 20.83 -8.95 7.58
N ARG A 364 20.31 -9.96 8.27
CA ARG A 364 20.75 -10.33 9.63
C ARG A 364 21.97 -11.28 9.66
N ARG A 365 22.24 -12.03 8.59
CA ARG A 365 23.30 -13.05 8.55
C ARG A 365 24.48 -12.57 7.71
N ARG A 366 25.70 -13.04 8.07
CA ARG A 366 26.90 -12.82 7.24
C ARG A 366 26.62 -13.36 5.82
N GLY A 367 27.00 -12.60 4.80
CA GLY A 367 26.75 -12.96 3.40
C GLY A 367 25.34 -12.67 2.88
N ALA A 368 24.37 -12.26 3.73
CA ALA A 368 23.01 -11.97 3.31
C ALA A 368 22.93 -10.85 2.25
N ALA A 369 23.82 -9.87 2.31
CA ALA A 369 23.90 -8.81 1.30
C ALA A 369 24.23 -9.37 -0.09
N ALA A 370 25.25 -10.21 -0.22
CA ALA A 370 25.63 -10.84 -1.50
C ALA A 370 24.55 -11.78 -2.04
N VAL A 371 23.86 -12.52 -1.17
CA VAL A 371 22.70 -13.34 -1.57
C VAL A 371 21.60 -12.44 -2.13
N ARG A 372 21.32 -11.32 -1.46
CA ARG A 372 20.31 -10.37 -1.91
C ARG A 372 20.70 -9.73 -3.24
N GLY A 373 21.93 -9.33 -3.43
CA GLY A 373 22.44 -8.81 -4.70
C GLY A 373 22.18 -9.77 -5.87
N ARG A 374 22.45 -11.07 -5.68
CA ARG A 374 22.15 -12.09 -6.70
C ARG A 374 20.65 -12.21 -7.02
N GLN A 375 19.78 -12.05 -6.02
CA GLN A 375 18.32 -12.09 -6.24
C GLN A 375 17.82 -10.88 -7.04
N LEU A 376 18.55 -9.76 -6.97
CA LEU A 376 18.19 -8.52 -7.68
C LEU A 376 18.76 -8.46 -9.11
N VAL A 377 19.59 -9.43 -9.51
CA VAL A 377 20.06 -9.52 -10.90
C VAL A 377 18.84 -9.66 -11.83
N GLY A 378 18.76 -8.79 -12.84
CA GLY A 378 17.65 -8.77 -13.81
C GLY A 378 16.37 -8.07 -13.34
N ALA A 379 16.24 -7.65 -12.06
CA ALA A 379 15.09 -6.87 -11.61
C ALA A 379 15.00 -5.54 -12.36
N SER A 380 13.85 -5.21 -12.92
CA SER A 380 13.64 -4.03 -13.80
C SER A 380 13.05 -2.82 -13.07
N GLY A 381 12.74 -2.95 -11.77
CA GLY A 381 11.95 -1.96 -11.03
C GLY A 381 10.44 -2.07 -11.24
N ALA A 382 9.98 -3.00 -12.11
CA ALA A 382 8.59 -3.41 -12.13
C ALA A 382 8.44 -4.65 -11.25
N PRO A 383 7.62 -4.62 -10.19
CA PRO A 383 7.45 -5.78 -9.31
C PRO A 383 6.76 -6.92 -10.07
N ASP A 384 7.39 -8.10 -10.05
CA ASP A 384 6.78 -9.30 -10.58
C ASP A 384 5.88 -9.97 -9.54
N LEU A 385 4.62 -10.24 -9.90
CA LEU A 385 3.62 -10.81 -9.02
C LEU A 385 4.09 -12.12 -8.36
N VAL A 386 4.67 -13.02 -9.14
CA VAL A 386 5.09 -14.34 -8.66
C VAL A 386 6.25 -14.22 -7.68
N THR A 387 7.21 -13.39 -8.02
CA THR A 387 8.39 -13.10 -7.17
C THR A 387 7.96 -12.48 -5.84
N GLU A 388 7.05 -11.49 -5.87
CA GLU A 388 6.59 -10.82 -4.66
C GLU A 388 5.79 -11.74 -3.73
N VAL A 389 4.90 -12.56 -4.29
CA VAL A 389 4.14 -13.53 -3.50
C VAL A 389 5.05 -14.67 -3.01
N SER A 390 5.98 -15.15 -3.84
CA SER A 390 6.91 -16.23 -3.46
C SER A 390 7.81 -15.83 -2.29
N ARG A 391 8.29 -14.59 -2.30
CA ARG A 391 9.14 -14.04 -1.23
C ARG A 391 8.42 -13.99 0.12
N ARG A 392 7.13 -13.69 0.12
CA ARG A 392 6.30 -13.57 1.34
C ARG A 392 5.57 -14.86 1.70
N GLY A 393 5.43 -15.78 0.74
CA GLY A 393 4.62 -16.99 0.85
C GLY A 393 3.12 -16.72 0.67
N ALA A 394 2.64 -15.58 1.16
CA ALA A 394 1.28 -15.06 0.97
C ALA A 394 1.30 -13.54 1.02
N ALA A 395 0.46 -12.89 0.20
CA ALA A 395 0.32 -11.43 0.18
C ALA A 395 -1.12 -11.02 -0.16
N ARG A 396 -1.58 -9.90 0.37
CA ARG A 396 -2.86 -9.30 -0.02
C ARG A 396 -2.73 -8.65 -1.39
N VAL A 397 -3.81 -8.70 -2.17
CA VAL A 397 -3.86 -8.02 -3.48
C VAL A 397 -3.65 -6.51 -3.32
N ALA A 398 -4.23 -5.89 -2.29
CA ALA A 398 -4.04 -4.47 -2.01
C ALA A 398 -2.57 -4.12 -1.68
N ASP A 399 -1.88 -4.97 -0.90
CA ASP A 399 -0.47 -4.76 -0.56
C ASP A 399 0.42 -4.89 -1.81
N LEU A 400 0.11 -5.84 -2.70
CA LEU A 400 0.81 -6.02 -3.97
C LEU A 400 0.61 -4.81 -4.90
N ALA A 401 -0.61 -4.28 -4.96
CA ALA A 401 -0.90 -3.05 -5.69
C ALA A 401 -0.12 -1.86 -5.10
N ALA A 402 -0.06 -1.75 -3.78
CA ALA A 402 0.71 -0.72 -3.09
C ALA A 402 2.22 -0.82 -3.40
N LEU A 403 2.76 -2.04 -3.53
CA LEU A 403 4.15 -2.26 -3.93
C LEU A 403 4.43 -1.87 -5.39
N GLY A 404 3.40 -1.68 -6.22
CA GLY A 404 3.51 -1.29 -7.62
C GLY A 404 3.30 -2.42 -8.61
N VAL A 405 2.79 -3.59 -8.20
CA VAL A 405 2.37 -4.64 -9.16
C VAL A 405 1.26 -4.07 -10.04
N PRO A 406 1.39 -4.15 -11.38
CA PRO A 406 0.42 -3.58 -12.29
C PRO A 406 -1.00 -4.09 -12.06
N GLU A 407 -1.99 -3.18 -12.14
CA GLU A 407 -3.39 -3.51 -11.88
C GLU A 407 -3.93 -4.56 -12.87
N GLU A 408 -3.49 -4.52 -14.12
CA GLU A 408 -3.84 -5.50 -15.15
C GLU A 408 -3.41 -6.92 -14.76
N VAL A 409 -2.21 -7.05 -14.16
CA VAL A 409 -1.69 -8.33 -13.67
C VAL A 409 -2.49 -8.81 -12.47
N LEU A 410 -2.86 -7.91 -11.55
CA LEU A 410 -3.71 -8.22 -10.41
C LEU A 410 -5.13 -8.57 -10.82
N ALA A 411 -5.68 -7.85 -11.81
CA ALA A 411 -7.00 -8.11 -12.37
C ALA A 411 -7.06 -9.47 -13.08
N SER A 412 -6.01 -9.85 -13.82
CA SER A 412 -5.93 -11.17 -14.46
C SER A 412 -5.89 -12.32 -13.45
N ALA A 413 -5.39 -12.07 -12.25
CA ALA A 413 -5.44 -13.00 -11.12
C ALA A 413 -6.79 -12.96 -10.37
N ALA A 414 -7.67 -11.97 -10.67
CA ALA A 414 -8.99 -11.85 -10.08
C ALA A 414 -9.94 -12.90 -10.66
N GLY A 415 -10.74 -13.55 -9.81
CA GLY A 415 -11.73 -14.55 -10.26
C GLY A 415 -11.17 -15.96 -10.47
N LEU A 416 -9.87 -16.18 -10.46
CA LEU A 416 -9.27 -17.50 -10.60
C LEU A 416 -8.94 -18.11 -9.24
N VAL A 417 -9.35 -19.36 -9.00
CA VAL A 417 -8.92 -20.10 -7.78
C VAL A 417 -7.42 -20.38 -7.81
N ARG A 418 -6.87 -20.59 -9.00
CA ARG A 418 -5.42 -20.67 -9.26
C ARG A 418 -5.08 -19.79 -10.46
N THR A 419 -4.03 -18.98 -10.32
CA THR A 419 -3.51 -18.17 -11.43
C THR A 419 -2.77 -19.05 -12.44
N PRO A 420 -2.56 -18.59 -13.68
CA PRO A 420 -1.71 -19.29 -14.66
C PRO A 420 -0.29 -19.54 -14.13
N SER A 421 0.22 -18.68 -13.26
CA SER A 421 1.51 -18.79 -12.59
C SER A 421 1.51 -19.77 -11.39
N GLY A 422 0.41 -20.49 -11.14
CA GLY A 422 0.30 -21.49 -10.07
C GLY A 422 0.01 -20.94 -8.67
N LEU A 423 -0.09 -19.62 -8.49
CA LEU A 423 -0.50 -19.03 -7.22
C LEU A 423 -1.96 -19.36 -6.93
N ARG A 424 -2.28 -19.55 -5.65
CA ARG A 424 -3.64 -19.79 -5.20
C ARG A 424 -4.27 -18.50 -4.69
N ARG A 425 -5.50 -18.23 -5.11
CA ARG A 425 -6.30 -17.13 -4.56
C ARG A 425 -7.24 -17.62 -3.47
N ALA A 426 -7.28 -16.90 -2.36
CA ALA A 426 -8.21 -17.10 -1.26
C ALA A 426 -8.72 -15.74 -0.76
N GLY A 427 -9.88 -15.32 -1.28
CA GLY A 427 -10.42 -13.97 -1.05
C GLY A 427 -9.47 -12.88 -1.55
N GLU A 428 -9.01 -12.04 -0.64
CA GLU A 428 -8.06 -10.94 -0.92
C GLU A 428 -6.58 -11.38 -0.95
N TRP A 429 -6.30 -12.68 -0.73
CA TRP A 429 -4.95 -13.20 -0.60
C TRP A 429 -4.52 -13.98 -1.84
N LEU A 430 -3.26 -13.79 -2.24
CA LEU A 430 -2.53 -14.65 -3.15
C LEU A 430 -1.48 -15.42 -2.34
N VAL A 431 -1.41 -16.73 -2.56
CA VAL A 431 -0.63 -17.65 -1.72
C VAL A 431 0.14 -18.63 -2.60
N THR A 432 1.39 -18.90 -2.25
CA THR A 432 2.16 -19.93 -2.94
C THR A 432 1.61 -21.33 -2.64
N PRO A 433 1.69 -22.28 -3.60
CA PRO A 433 1.26 -23.66 -3.38
C PRO A 433 1.93 -24.34 -2.19
N GLN A 434 3.20 -24.00 -1.94
CA GLN A 434 3.97 -24.54 -0.81
C GLN A 434 3.43 -24.03 0.53
N ARG A 435 3.20 -22.71 0.66
CA ARG A 435 2.66 -22.12 1.89
C ARG A 435 1.25 -22.62 2.17
N TRP A 436 0.44 -22.78 1.12
CA TRP A 436 -0.91 -23.31 1.26
C TRP A 436 -0.91 -24.73 1.80
N ARG A 437 -0.07 -25.63 1.25
CA ARG A 437 0.09 -26.99 1.76
C ARG A 437 0.51 -27.01 3.22
N GLN A 438 1.50 -26.19 3.59
CA GLN A 438 1.92 -26.06 4.99
C GLN A 438 0.76 -25.68 5.92
N TRP A 439 -0.11 -24.78 5.50
CA TRP A 439 -1.28 -24.40 6.30
C TRP A 439 -2.27 -25.56 6.45
N VAL A 440 -2.53 -26.31 5.37
CA VAL A 440 -3.39 -27.51 5.40
C VAL A 440 -2.84 -28.56 6.35
N ASP A 441 -1.56 -28.86 6.25
CA ASP A 441 -0.89 -29.86 7.10
C ASP A 441 -0.89 -29.44 8.58
N HIS A 442 -0.56 -28.18 8.86
CA HIS A 442 -0.56 -27.64 10.22
C HIS A 442 -1.96 -27.61 10.84
N LEU A 443 -2.99 -27.27 10.07
CA LEU A 443 -4.36 -27.23 10.57
C LEU A 443 -4.85 -28.66 10.90
N THR A 444 -4.56 -29.60 10.02
CA THR A 444 -4.88 -31.01 10.24
C THR A 444 -4.24 -31.54 11.51
N ALA A 445 -2.93 -31.34 11.66
CA ALA A 445 -2.20 -31.76 12.84
C ALA A 445 -2.70 -31.06 14.13
N ALA A 446 -3.05 -29.78 14.05
CA ALA A 446 -3.54 -29.02 15.21
C ALA A 446 -4.93 -29.51 15.66
N VAL A 447 -5.83 -29.84 14.72
CA VAL A 447 -7.15 -30.41 15.04
C VAL A 447 -7.00 -31.79 15.66
N ASP A 448 -6.14 -32.65 15.11
CA ASP A 448 -5.89 -33.99 15.65
C ASP A 448 -5.30 -33.94 17.06
N ALA A 449 -4.29 -33.09 17.27
CA ALA A 449 -3.69 -32.89 18.59
C ALA A 449 -4.70 -32.36 19.60
N HIS A 450 -5.56 -31.42 19.19
CA HIS A 450 -6.61 -30.86 20.06
C HIS A 450 -7.65 -31.92 20.44
N THR A 451 -8.07 -32.76 19.48
CA THR A 451 -9.04 -33.84 19.70
C THR A 451 -8.51 -34.85 20.74
N VAL A 452 -7.22 -35.17 20.69
CA VAL A 452 -6.57 -36.05 21.69
C VAL A 452 -6.46 -35.37 23.05
N ALA A 453 -6.09 -34.09 23.10
CA ALA A 453 -5.91 -33.35 24.34
C ALA A 453 -7.24 -32.93 25.01
N SER A 454 -8.30 -32.82 24.24
CA SER A 454 -9.61 -32.35 24.68
C SER A 454 -10.75 -33.23 24.14
N PRO A 455 -10.85 -34.49 24.58
CA PRO A 455 -11.82 -35.45 24.02
C PRO A 455 -13.29 -35.02 24.17
N LEU A 456 -13.60 -34.25 25.19
CA LEU A 456 -14.94 -33.69 25.44
C LEU A 456 -15.27 -32.49 24.53
N ASP A 457 -14.27 -31.94 23.88
CA ASP A 457 -14.41 -30.74 22.99
C ASP A 457 -13.49 -30.88 21.79
N PRO A 458 -13.80 -31.75 20.80
CA PRO A 458 -12.92 -32.04 19.67
C PRO A 458 -12.76 -30.90 18.68
N GLY A 459 -13.51 -29.78 18.87
CA GLY A 459 -13.49 -28.65 17.97
C GLY A 459 -12.45 -27.60 18.33
N LEU A 460 -11.52 -27.30 17.41
CA LEU A 460 -10.54 -26.23 17.54
C LEU A 460 -11.18 -24.87 17.18
N SER A 461 -11.09 -23.86 18.04
CA SER A 461 -11.64 -22.53 17.75
C SER A 461 -10.94 -21.88 16.55
N LEU A 462 -11.63 -21.01 15.79
CA LEU A 462 -11.07 -20.31 14.64
C LEU A 462 -9.76 -19.56 14.98
N GLU A 463 -9.72 -18.90 16.15
CA GLU A 463 -8.52 -18.15 16.56
C GLU A 463 -7.36 -19.09 16.94
N ALA A 464 -7.65 -20.23 17.55
CA ALA A 464 -6.62 -21.25 17.82
C ALA A 464 -6.11 -21.87 16.51
N ALA A 465 -6.99 -22.13 15.55
CA ALA A 465 -6.65 -22.60 14.21
C ALA A 465 -5.76 -21.59 13.46
N ARG A 466 -6.14 -20.31 13.49
CA ARG A 466 -5.35 -19.22 12.90
C ARG A 466 -3.93 -19.19 13.46
N ARG A 467 -3.80 -19.24 14.79
CA ARG A 467 -2.50 -19.22 15.48
C ARG A 467 -1.67 -20.46 15.19
N ALA A 468 -2.26 -21.63 15.24
CA ALA A 468 -1.55 -22.90 14.99
C ALA A 468 -0.95 -22.96 13.58
N CYS A 469 -1.64 -22.41 12.58
CA CYS A 469 -1.18 -22.36 11.20
C CYS A 469 -0.35 -21.10 10.88
N ALA A 470 -0.23 -20.15 11.81
CA ALA A 470 0.32 -18.81 11.55
C ALA A 470 -0.35 -18.13 10.33
N LEU A 471 -1.68 -18.25 10.23
CA LEU A 471 -2.44 -17.60 9.18
C LEU A 471 -2.46 -16.09 9.40
N PRO A 472 -2.24 -15.30 8.36
CA PRO A 472 -2.26 -13.83 8.47
C PRO A 472 -3.67 -13.28 8.71
N ASP A 473 -4.72 -14.04 8.35
CA ASP A 473 -6.10 -13.62 8.46
C ASP A 473 -7.00 -14.79 8.87
N ILE A 474 -7.88 -14.56 9.84
CA ILE A 474 -8.84 -15.56 10.32
C ILE A 474 -9.80 -16.04 9.22
N ARG A 475 -10.10 -15.17 8.25
CA ARG A 475 -10.98 -15.48 7.11
C ARG A 475 -10.43 -16.59 6.21
N LEU A 476 -9.13 -16.87 6.28
CA LEU A 476 -8.49 -17.96 5.55
C LEU A 476 -8.76 -19.34 6.16
N VAL A 477 -9.09 -19.41 7.46
CA VAL A 477 -9.32 -20.70 8.16
C VAL A 477 -10.35 -21.57 7.44
N GLY A 478 -11.48 -20.99 7.04
CA GLY A 478 -12.54 -21.75 6.36
C GLY A 478 -12.11 -22.34 5.01
N ALA A 479 -11.31 -21.62 4.24
CA ALA A 479 -10.78 -22.09 2.96
C ALA A 479 -9.74 -23.22 3.16
N VAL A 480 -8.86 -23.07 4.16
CA VAL A 480 -7.84 -24.07 4.51
C VAL A 480 -8.51 -25.33 5.09
N ALA A 481 -9.50 -25.17 5.96
CA ALA A 481 -10.25 -26.29 6.55
C ALA A 481 -10.96 -27.12 5.49
N ARG A 482 -11.60 -26.47 4.53
CA ARG A 482 -12.27 -27.16 3.41
C ARG A 482 -11.30 -27.99 2.59
N GLU A 483 -10.14 -27.47 2.28
CA GLU A 483 -9.08 -28.22 1.56
C GLU A 483 -8.51 -29.37 2.39
N ALA A 484 -8.41 -29.18 3.70
CA ALA A 484 -7.97 -30.21 4.66
C ALA A 484 -9.03 -31.32 4.88
N GLY A 485 -10.21 -31.24 4.25
CA GLY A 485 -11.32 -32.15 4.50
C GLY A 485 -11.90 -32.03 5.91
N LEU A 486 -11.72 -30.87 6.57
CA LEU A 486 -12.26 -30.56 7.88
C LEU A 486 -13.59 -29.81 7.76
N GLN A 487 -14.43 -29.94 8.78
CA GLN A 487 -15.70 -29.22 8.88
C GLN A 487 -15.56 -27.98 9.75
N LEU A 488 -16.32 -26.95 9.38
CA LEU A 488 -16.49 -25.74 10.17
C LEU A 488 -17.92 -25.71 10.71
N ASP A 489 -18.07 -25.87 12.01
CA ASP A 489 -19.37 -25.84 12.69
C ASP A 489 -19.31 -24.92 13.90
N VAL A 490 -20.30 -24.02 14.02
CA VAL A 490 -20.47 -23.05 15.12
C VAL A 490 -19.15 -22.37 15.53
N GLY A 491 -18.34 -21.94 14.51
CA GLY A 491 -17.07 -21.24 14.75
C GLY A 491 -15.91 -22.15 15.22
N ARG A 492 -16.04 -23.47 15.01
CA ARG A 492 -15.04 -24.47 15.36
C ARG A 492 -14.67 -25.32 14.15
N VAL A 493 -13.41 -25.73 14.08
CA VAL A 493 -12.87 -26.63 13.06
C VAL A 493 -12.76 -28.03 13.65
N THR A 494 -13.39 -29.00 13.00
CA THR A 494 -13.45 -30.40 13.47
C THR A 494 -13.18 -31.38 12.34
N ARG A 495 -12.86 -32.62 12.68
CA ARG A 495 -12.97 -33.74 11.72
C ARG A 495 -14.45 -34.00 11.39
N PRO A 496 -14.79 -34.40 10.15
CA PRO A 496 -16.13 -34.83 9.82
C PRO A 496 -16.62 -35.95 10.75
N GLY A 497 -17.81 -35.78 11.32
CA GLY A 497 -18.36 -36.74 12.26
C GLY A 497 -17.71 -36.77 13.66
N ALA A 498 -16.84 -35.84 13.98
CA ALA A 498 -16.26 -35.75 15.30
C ALA A 498 -17.33 -35.47 16.36
N ALA A 499 -17.44 -36.36 17.34
CA ALA A 499 -18.30 -36.21 18.49
C ALA A 499 -17.48 -36.22 19.77
N PRO A 500 -17.96 -35.57 20.84
CA PRO A 500 -17.30 -35.65 22.13
C PRO A 500 -17.15 -37.10 22.60
N SER A 501 -15.97 -37.47 23.03
CA SER A 501 -15.73 -38.77 23.64
C SER A 501 -15.74 -38.62 25.15
N PHE A 502 -16.66 -39.29 25.81
CA PHE A 502 -16.83 -39.20 27.25
C PHE A 502 -15.94 -40.17 28.03
N GLY A 503 -15.26 -41.09 27.34
CA GLY A 503 -14.37 -42.05 27.98
C GLY A 503 -15.03 -42.76 29.19
N PRO A 504 -14.43 -42.71 30.41
CA PRO A 504 -15.01 -43.33 31.61
C PRO A 504 -16.40 -42.80 31.99
N ALA A 505 -16.71 -41.53 31.64
CA ALA A 505 -17.98 -40.91 31.98
C ALA A 505 -19.16 -41.38 31.07
N GLU A 506 -18.85 -42.09 29.97
CA GLU A 506 -19.90 -42.57 29.03
C GLU A 506 -20.89 -43.54 29.70
N ALA A 507 -20.41 -44.42 30.57
CA ALA A 507 -21.28 -45.30 31.34
C ALA A 507 -22.23 -44.52 32.27
N GLY A 508 -21.73 -43.49 32.93
CA GLY A 508 -22.49 -42.58 33.77
C GLY A 508 -23.52 -41.78 32.98
N LEU A 509 -23.17 -41.33 31.79
CA LEU A 509 -24.09 -40.60 30.92
C LEU A 509 -25.25 -41.48 30.43
N ARG A 510 -24.98 -42.75 30.06
CA ARG A 510 -26.04 -43.73 29.75
C ARG A 510 -26.94 -44.02 30.95
N ALA A 511 -26.38 -44.14 32.16
CA ALA A 511 -27.16 -44.33 33.37
C ALA A 511 -28.09 -43.13 33.65
N LEU A 512 -27.62 -41.92 33.42
CA LEU A 512 -28.42 -40.69 33.48
C LEU A 512 -29.56 -40.72 32.45
N GLU A 513 -29.24 -41.03 31.18
CA GLU A 513 -30.22 -41.11 30.09
C GLU A 513 -31.31 -42.16 30.41
N SER A 514 -30.91 -43.35 30.83
CA SER A 514 -31.88 -44.42 31.20
C SER A 514 -32.79 -43.99 32.33
N ARG A 515 -32.27 -43.41 33.41
CA ARG A 515 -33.09 -42.88 34.52
C ARG A 515 -34.08 -41.83 34.04
N LEU A 516 -33.64 -40.91 33.19
CA LEU A 516 -34.50 -39.85 32.68
C LEU A 516 -35.48 -40.34 31.60
N GLN A 517 -35.21 -41.46 30.95
CA GLN A 517 -36.17 -42.14 30.06
C GLN A 517 -37.29 -42.81 30.85
N GLU A 518 -36.97 -43.46 31.99
CA GLU A 518 -37.92 -44.09 32.89
C GLU A 518 -38.75 -43.06 33.65
N ALA A 519 -38.08 -41.99 34.14
CA ALA A 519 -38.70 -40.93 34.92
C ALA A 519 -38.31 -39.56 34.38
N PRO A 520 -38.98 -39.02 33.34
CA PRO A 520 -38.54 -37.83 32.59
C PRO A 520 -38.43 -36.53 33.42
N PHE A 521 -39.09 -36.47 34.53
CA PHE A 521 -39.10 -35.29 35.41
C PHE A 521 -38.38 -35.52 36.75
N ASP A 522 -37.69 -36.64 36.95
CA ASP A 522 -36.89 -36.96 38.12
C ASP A 522 -35.40 -36.63 37.89
N ALA A 523 -35.09 -35.34 37.82
CA ALA A 523 -33.73 -34.90 37.63
C ALA A 523 -32.82 -35.32 38.79
N PRO A 524 -31.68 -35.97 38.53
CA PRO A 524 -30.74 -36.42 39.56
C PRO A 524 -30.17 -35.22 40.34
N GLU A 525 -29.73 -35.51 41.57
CA GLU A 525 -29.04 -34.54 42.41
C GLU A 525 -27.53 -34.56 42.13
N ARG A 526 -26.83 -33.51 42.63
CA ARG A 526 -25.35 -33.43 42.49
C ARG A 526 -24.59 -34.68 42.94
N PRO A 527 -24.94 -35.31 44.11
CA PRO A 527 -24.28 -36.54 44.50
C PRO A 527 -24.45 -37.70 43.54
N ASP A 528 -25.62 -37.80 42.88
CA ASP A 528 -25.87 -38.84 41.84
C ASP A 528 -25.02 -38.62 40.62
N LEU A 529 -24.98 -37.37 40.12
CA LEU A 529 -24.14 -36.98 38.98
C LEU A 529 -22.65 -37.24 39.28
N ALA A 530 -22.18 -36.92 40.50
CA ALA A 530 -20.81 -37.17 40.92
C ALA A 530 -20.47 -38.69 40.96
N ARG A 531 -21.40 -39.53 41.47
CA ARG A 531 -21.22 -41.00 41.43
C ARG A 531 -21.12 -41.56 40.02
N TRP A 532 -21.76 -40.93 39.06
CA TRP A 532 -21.67 -41.30 37.64
C TRP A 532 -20.50 -40.67 36.94
N GLY A 533 -19.62 -39.91 37.61
CA GLY A 533 -18.48 -39.22 37.03
C GLY A 533 -18.87 -38.08 36.08
N LEU A 534 -20.07 -37.52 36.25
CA LEU A 534 -20.62 -36.46 35.41
C LEU A 534 -20.39 -35.10 36.11
N GLY A 535 -19.24 -34.52 35.94
CA GLY A 535 -18.92 -33.19 36.41
C GLY A 535 -19.44 -32.07 35.48
N PRO A 536 -19.20 -30.81 35.82
CA PRO A 536 -19.66 -29.68 35.01
C PRO A 536 -19.14 -29.69 33.54
N ARG A 537 -17.94 -30.25 33.30
CA ARG A 537 -17.34 -30.35 31.96
C ARG A 537 -18.02 -31.41 31.10
N GLU A 538 -18.27 -32.59 31.69
CA GLU A 538 -18.96 -33.72 31.04
C GLU A 538 -20.41 -33.33 30.71
N LEU A 539 -21.13 -32.70 31.63
CA LEU A 539 -22.49 -32.23 31.40
C LEU A 539 -22.58 -31.13 30.35
N ALA A 540 -21.59 -30.19 30.33
CA ALA A 540 -21.54 -29.17 29.30
C ALA A 540 -21.22 -29.76 27.92
N ALA A 541 -20.38 -30.80 27.84
CA ALA A 541 -20.12 -31.53 26.62
C ALA A 541 -21.36 -32.34 26.14
N ALA A 542 -22.06 -32.99 27.08
CA ALA A 542 -23.29 -33.73 26.78
C ALA A 542 -24.43 -32.83 26.29
N GLU A 543 -24.54 -31.63 26.84
CA GLU A 543 -25.50 -30.61 26.37
C GLU A 543 -25.17 -30.14 24.95
N ARG A 544 -23.90 -29.82 24.65
CA ARG A 544 -23.44 -29.46 23.29
C ARG A 544 -23.68 -30.60 22.29
N ALA A 545 -23.55 -31.82 22.74
CA ALA A 545 -23.83 -33.00 21.95
C ALA A 545 -25.35 -33.31 21.81
N GLY A 546 -26.21 -32.50 22.42
CA GLY A 546 -27.67 -32.68 22.36
C GLY A 546 -28.17 -33.91 23.15
N ARG A 547 -27.35 -34.46 24.03
CA ARG A 547 -27.71 -35.64 24.83
C ARG A 547 -28.49 -35.28 26.10
N VAL A 548 -28.24 -34.13 26.65
CA VAL A 548 -28.93 -33.61 27.83
C VAL A 548 -29.34 -32.14 27.65
N LEU A 549 -30.29 -31.68 28.42
CA LEU A 549 -30.71 -30.30 28.56
C LEU A 549 -30.37 -29.86 29.98
N ARG A 550 -29.58 -28.80 30.12
CA ARG A 550 -29.26 -28.19 31.43
C ARG A 550 -30.13 -26.97 31.64
N LEU A 551 -30.79 -26.93 32.79
CA LEU A 551 -31.58 -25.81 33.23
C LEU A 551 -30.89 -25.12 34.44
N ALA A 552 -31.48 -24.02 34.93
CA ALA A 552 -31.00 -23.37 36.14
C ALA A 552 -30.97 -24.34 37.34
N ASP A 553 -30.25 -23.98 38.38
CA ASP A 553 -30.13 -24.76 39.65
C ASP A 553 -29.58 -26.20 39.46
N ASP A 554 -28.68 -26.37 38.48
CA ASP A 554 -28.05 -27.67 38.11
C ASP A 554 -29.06 -28.79 37.79
N VAL A 555 -30.21 -28.42 37.28
CA VAL A 555 -31.22 -29.39 36.83
C VAL A 555 -30.81 -29.91 35.44
N VAL A 556 -30.63 -31.23 35.33
CA VAL A 556 -30.29 -31.92 34.09
C VAL A 556 -31.45 -32.82 33.67
N LEU A 557 -31.90 -32.63 32.43
CA LEU A 557 -33.02 -33.37 31.86
C LEU A 557 -32.66 -33.87 30.47
N LEU A 558 -33.53 -34.65 29.82
CA LEU A 558 -33.40 -34.98 28.41
C LEU A 558 -33.93 -33.83 27.54
N PRO A 559 -33.40 -33.66 26.29
CA PRO A 559 -33.88 -32.62 25.39
C PRO A 559 -35.36 -32.76 25.01
N VAL A 560 -35.94 -33.96 25.10
CA VAL A 560 -37.35 -34.24 24.86
C VAL A 560 -38.26 -33.83 26.03
N THR A 561 -37.74 -33.69 27.23
CA THR A 561 -38.50 -33.43 28.47
C THR A 561 -39.40 -32.20 28.39
N PRO A 562 -39.00 -31.04 27.86
CA PRO A 562 -39.88 -29.89 27.69
C PRO A 562 -41.16 -30.20 26.89
N ALA A 563 -41.02 -30.98 25.80
CA ALA A 563 -42.18 -31.40 24.99
C ALA A 563 -43.10 -32.36 25.75
N LEU A 564 -42.53 -33.28 26.55
CA LEU A 564 -43.31 -34.15 27.43
C LEU A 564 -44.03 -33.35 28.51
N ALA A 565 -43.37 -32.36 29.11
CA ALA A 565 -43.98 -31.46 30.07
C ALA A 565 -45.18 -30.71 29.49
N MET A 566 -45.06 -30.21 28.26
CA MET A 566 -46.17 -29.51 27.60
C MET A 566 -47.40 -30.41 27.42
N ARG A 567 -47.21 -31.69 27.08
CA ARG A 567 -48.33 -32.63 26.94
C ARG A 567 -49.09 -32.78 28.26
N VAL A 568 -48.36 -32.85 29.40
CA VAL A 568 -48.96 -32.95 30.75
C VAL A 568 -49.65 -31.64 31.16
N LEU A 569 -48.97 -30.49 30.93
CA LEU A 569 -49.46 -29.18 31.36
C LEU A 569 -50.68 -28.71 30.55
N THR A 570 -50.79 -29.12 29.27
CA THR A 570 -51.97 -28.82 28.43
C THR A 570 -53.24 -29.52 28.92
N ALA A 571 -53.11 -30.63 29.62
CA ALA A 571 -54.25 -31.36 30.22
C ALA A 571 -54.73 -30.77 31.55
N LEU A 572 -54.00 -29.80 32.13
CA LEU A 572 -54.40 -29.13 33.36
C LEU A 572 -55.45 -28.04 33.09
N PRO A 573 -56.35 -27.75 34.10
CA PRO A 573 -57.16 -26.53 34.05
C PRO A 573 -56.30 -25.31 33.91
N GLN A 574 -56.68 -24.42 32.98
CA GLN A 574 -55.93 -23.18 32.71
C GLN A 574 -56.61 -21.97 33.33
N PRO A 575 -55.89 -21.00 33.94
CA PRO A 575 -54.45 -21.06 34.22
C PRO A 575 -54.13 -21.99 35.40
N PHE A 576 -52.94 -22.59 35.39
CA PHE A 576 -52.48 -23.51 36.43
C PHE A 576 -51.42 -22.86 37.36
N THR A 577 -51.34 -23.36 38.59
CA THR A 577 -50.32 -22.95 39.54
C THR A 577 -49.03 -23.75 39.42
N THR A 578 -47.89 -23.22 39.85
CA THR A 578 -46.64 -23.97 39.94
C THR A 578 -46.79 -25.26 40.78
N SER A 579 -47.67 -25.25 41.82
CA SER A 579 -47.96 -26.43 42.63
C SER A 579 -48.74 -27.51 41.83
N ALA A 580 -49.74 -27.10 41.08
CA ALA A 580 -50.49 -28.00 40.21
C ALA A 580 -49.57 -28.62 39.13
N ALA A 581 -48.75 -27.83 38.47
CA ALA A 581 -47.75 -28.30 37.51
C ALA A 581 -46.79 -29.33 38.14
N ARG A 582 -46.25 -29.03 39.33
CA ARG A 582 -45.35 -29.94 40.06
C ARG A 582 -46.02 -31.30 40.36
N GLN A 583 -47.25 -31.27 40.81
CA GLN A 583 -48.01 -32.50 41.10
C GLN A 583 -48.29 -33.31 39.82
N ALA A 584 -48.73 -32.66 38.76
CA ALA A 584 -49.05 -33.32 37.49
C ALA A 584 -47.79 -33.91 36.85
N LEU A 585 -46.66 -33.24 36.96
CA LEU A 585 -45.38 -33.74 36.45
C LEU A 585 -44.70 -34.73 37.40
N THR A 586 -45.32 -35.02 38.58
CA THR A 586 -44.76 -35.93 39.58
C THR A 586 -43.30 -35.62 39.88
N THR A 587 -43.01 -34.34 40.18
CA THR A 587 -41.62 -33.86 40.34
C THR A 587 -41.44 -32.98 41.58
N THR A 588 -40.22 -32.59 41.84
CA THR A 588 -39.86 -31.69 42.93
C THR A 588 -39.96 -30.21 42.52
N ARG A 589 -40.01 -29.30 43.50
CA ARG A 589 -40.02 -27.87 43.26
C ARG A 589 -38.73 -27.40 42.58
N ARG A 590 -37.59 -28.06 42.89
CA ARG A 590 -36.26 -27.83 42.30
C ARG A 590 -36.29 -28.01 40.78
N VAL A 591 -37.02 -29.00 40.26
CA VAL A 591 -37.14 -29.32 38.85
C VAL A 591 -38.25 -28.52 38.18
N ALA A 592 -39.42 -28.40 38.85
CA ALA A 592 -40.59 -27.76 38.24
C ALA A 592 -40.34 -26.28 37.91
N ILE A 593 -39.67 -25.52 38.78
CA ILE A 593 -39.47 -24.07 38.60
C ILE A 593 -38.56 -23.82 37.37
N PRO A 594 -37.32 -24.34 37.28
CA PRO A 594 -36.46 -24.13 36.09
C PRO A 594 -37.08 -24.65 34.79
N LEU A 595 -37.83 -25.76 34.85
CA LEU A 595 -38.51 -26.30 33.66
C LEU A 595 -39.61 -25.35 33.18
N LEU A 596 -40.46 -24.82 34.09
CA LEU A 596 -41.49 -23.85 33.74
C LEU A 596 -40.89 -22.54 33.21
N GLU A 597 -39.81 -22.07 33.80
CA GLU A 597 -39.09 -20.88 33.32
C GLU A 597 -38.49 -21.11 31.92
N HIS A 598 -37.98 -22.30 31.67
CA HIS A 598 -37.53 -22.70 30.31
C HIS A 598 -38.69 -22.71 29.31
N LEU A 599 -39.86 -23.24 29.68
CA LEU A 599 -41.06 -23.22 28.84
C LEU A 599 -41.54 -21.78 28.58
N ASP A 600 -41.52 -20.92 29.62
CA ASP A 600 -41.84 -19.51 29.50
C ASP A 600 -40.87 -18.79 28.51
N SER A 601 -39.55 -19.05 28.61
CA SER A 601 -38.55 -18.48 27.73
C SER A 601 -38.69 -18.92 26.25
N ARG A 602 -39.23 -20.14 26.05
CA ARG A 602 -39.57 -20.67 24.74
C ARG A 602 -40.90 -20.15 24.18
N GLY A 603 -41.65 -19.39 25.02
CA GLY A 603 -42.97 -18.89 24.65
C GLY A 603 -44.05 -19.98 24.60
N TRP A 604 -43.78 -21.18 25.13
CA TRP A 604 -44.75 -22.30 25.20
C TRP A 604 -45.72 -22.13 26.36
N THR A 605 -45.31 -21.50 27.43
CA THR A 605 -46.16 -21.07 28.53
C THR A 605 -46.03 -19.58 28.75
N ARG A 606 -46.99 -18.97 29.45
CA ARG A 606 -46.95 -17.56 29.84
C ARG A 606 -47.36 -17.43 31.31
N ARG A 607 -46.62 -16.61 32.04
CA ARG A 607 -47.00 -16.21 33.39
C ARG A 607 -48.14 -15.18 33.32
N VAL A 608 -49.27 -15.50 33.97
CA VAL A 608 -50.45 -14.64 34.00
C VAL A 608 -50.36 -13.67 35.17
N ASP A 609 -49.92 -14.17 36.34
CA ASP A 609 -49.67 -13.40 37.56
C ASP A 609 -48.53 -14.03 38.37
N GLY A 610 -48.33 -13.58 39.64
CA GLY A 610 -47.28 -14.07 40.52
C GLY A 610 -47.31 -15.57 40.81
N GLY A 611 -48.43 -16.24 40.63
CA GLY A 611 -48.63 -17.64 40.95
C GLY A 611 -49.16 -18.55 39.85
N HIS A 612 -49.64 -17.97 38.74
CA HIS A 612 -50.33 -18.70 37.70
C HIS A 612 -49.65 -18.59 36.35
N ARG A 613 -49.70 -19.68 35.57
CA ARG A 613 -49.25 -19.80 34.17
C ARG A 613 -50.33 -20.39 33.30
N GLU A 614 -50.32 -20.09 32.04
CA GLU A 614 -51.15 -20.70 31.03
C GLU A 614 -50.34 -21.26 29.87
N VAL A 615 -50.83 -22.30 29.22
CA VAL A 615 -50.25 -22.82 27.98
C VAL A 615 -50.64 -21.89 26.85
N ARG A 616 -49.69 -21.43 26.07
CA ARG A 616 -49.96 -20.76 24.77
C ARG A 616 -50.30 -21.83 23.75
N GLY A 617 -51.31 -21.59 22.93
CA GLY A 617 -51.65 -22.50 21.83
C GLY A 617 -50.41 -22.81 21.03
N ALA A 618 -50.13 -24.08 20.79
CA ALA A 618 -49.01 -24.52 20.02
C ALA A 618 -49.02 -23.81 18.66
N PRO A 619 -47.89 -23.20 18.17
CA PRO A 619 -47.81 -22.84 16.80
C PRO A 619 -48.04 -24.12 16.00
N SER A 620 -49.05 -24.13 15.11
CA SER A 620 -49.34 -25.24 14.21
C SER A 620 -48.06 -25.60 13.47
N LEU A 621 -47.57 -26.81 13.69
CA LEU A 621 -46.57 -27.45 12.83
C LEU A 621 -47.26 -27.71 11.50
N THR A 622 -47.33 -26.71 10.62
CA THR A 622 -47.63 -26.85 9.22
C THR A 622 -46.45 -26.38 8.43
N SER A 623 -45.86 -27.40 7.74
CA SER A 623 -44.90 -27.44 6.63
C SER A 623 -43.48 -27.04 6.90
#